data_b5d16e03cca70fa5101ded2ff54b04cd
#
_entry.id   b5d16e03cca70fa5101ded2ff54b04cd
#
_cell.length_a   1.000
_cell.length_b   1.000
_cell.length_c   1.000
_cell.angle_alpha   90.00
_cell.angle_beta   90.00
_cell.angle_gamma   90.00
#
_symmetry.space_group_name_H-M   'P 1'
#
loop_
_entity.id
_entity.type
_entity.pdbx_description
1 polymer ?
#
loop_
_entity_poly.entity_id
_entity_poly.type
_entity_poly.pdbx_seq_one_letter_code
_entity_poly.pdbx_strand_id
1 'polypeptide(L)'
;MRKKPRKGVKEYGQNYHQDPETSDIKGLGKIEEAPASTPKQGRAGKRARWLGDKGRRVYEWDSRKGELEGYRASDGQHIGVFDPATGKQISGPVNRNIKKYL
;
A
#
# COMPACT_ATOMS: atom_id res chain seq x y z
N MET A 1 15.21 -0.46 -26.72
CA MET A 1 14.53 0.25 -25.62
C MET A 1 14.21 -0.70 -24.49
N ARG A 2 14.48 -0.29 -23.29
CA ARG A 2 14.27 -1.13 -22.11
C ARG A 2 12.78 -1.26 -21.81
N LYS A 3 12.33 -2.50 -21.57
CA LYS A 3 10.93 -2.75 -21.20
C LYS A 3 10.66 -2.29 -19.78
N LYS A 4 9.58 -1.55 -19.60
CA LYS A 4 9.15 -1.10 -18.27
C LYS A 4 8.65 -2.29 -17.44
N PRO A 5 9.08 -2.45 -16.17
CA PRO A 5 8.60 -3.55 -15.33
C PRO A 5 7.12 -3.40 -15.02
N ARG A 6 6.47 -4.52 -14.67
CA ARG A 6 5.10 -4.50 -14.20
C ARG A 6 5.03 -3.79 -12.85
N LYS A 7 3.93 -3.06 -12.63
CA LYS A 7 3.68 -2.42 -11.35
C LYS A 7 3.60 -3.45 -10.23
N GLY A 8 4.18 -3.13 -9.08
CA GLY A 8 4.19 -4.01 -7.92
C GLY A 8 5.21 -5.13 -7.98
N VAL A 9 5.97 -5.24 -9.07
CA VAL A 9 6.99 -6.28 -9.26
C VAL A 9 8.38 -5.65 -9.20
N LYS A 10 9.30 -6.33 -8.54
CA LYS A 10 10.70 -5.88 -8.49
C LYS A 10 11.31 -5.88 -9.88
N GLU A 11 11.99 -4.82 -10.22
CA GLU A 11 12.85 -4.78 -11.37
C GLU A 11 14.15 -5.52 -11.05
N TYR A 12 14.74 -6.16 -12.08
CA TYR A 12 16.00 -6.88 -11.88
C TYR A 12 17.06 -5.96 -11.26
N GLY A 13 17.67 -6.42 -10.19
CA GLY A 13 18.66 -5.66 -9.43
C GLY A 13 18.08 -4.65 -8.44
N GLN A 14 16.77 -4.51 -8.38
CA GLN A 14 16.11 -3.61 -7.44
C GLN A 14 15.83 -4.31 -6.11
N ASN A 15 15.91 -3.54 -5.02
CA ASN A 15 15.56 -4.04 -3.68
C ASN A 15 14.10 -3.81 -3.33
N TYR A 16 13.38 -3.02 -4.14
CA TYR A 16 12.02 -2.59 -3.83
C TYR A 16 11.11 -2.78 -5.03
N HIS A 17 9.85 -3.10 -4.75
CA HIS A 17 8.79 -3.15 -5.76
C HIS A 17 8.37 -1.73 -6.14
N GLN A 18 8.08 -1.50 -7.42
CA GLN A 18 7.57 -0.22 -7.87
C GLN A 18 6.17 0.04 -7.29
N ASP A 19 5.89 1.33 -7.02
CA ASP A 19 4.55 1.73 -6.61
C ASP A 19 3.55 1.38 -7.72
N PRO A 20 2.42 0.76 -7.39
CA PRO A 20 1.38 0.49 -8.39
C PRO A 20 0.62 1.76 -8.73
N GLU A 21 0.00 1.78 -9.89
CA GLU A 21 -1.01 2.78 -10.20
C GLU A 21 -2.34 2.34 -9.57
N THR A 22 -3.23 3.29 -9.32
CA THR A 22 -4.54 2.98 -8.73
C THR A 22 -5.28 1.92 -9.53
N SER A 23 -5.20 1.97 -10.87
CA SER A 23 -5.85 1.00 -11.75
C SER A 23 -5.27 -0.41 -11.65
N ASP A 24 -4.08 -0.57 -11.11
CA ASP A 24 -3.45 -1.87 -10.92
C ASP A 24 -3.95 -2.59 -9.67
N ILE A 25 -4.59 -1.85 -8.78
CA ILE A 25 -5.09 -2.39 -7.51
C ILE A 25 -6.53 -2.87 -7.71
N LYS A 26 -6.74 -4.16 -7.51
CA LYS A 26 -8.02 -4.81 -7.78
C LYS A 26 -8.63 -5.40 -6.52
N GLY A 27 -9.93 -5.62 -6.52
CA GLY A 27 -10.61 -6.39 -5.48
C GLY A 27 -10.87 -5.68 -4.17
N LEU A 28 -10.44 -4.42 -4.02
CA LEU A 28 -10.69 -3.64 -2.80
C LEU A 28 -11.88 -2.68 -2.93
N GLY A 29 -12.66 -2.82 -4.02
CA GLY A 29 -13.73 -1.89 -4.31
C GLY A 29 -13.18 -0.57 -4.82
N LYS A 30 -13.97 0.49 -4.70
CA LYS A 30 -13.53 1.81 -5.13
C LYS A 30 -12.47 2.35 -4.16
N ILE A 31 -11.31 2.69 -4.69
CA ILE A 31 -10.24 3.33 -3.93
C ILE A 31 -9.83 4.61 -4.62
N GLU A 32 -9.29 5.56 -3.84
CA GLU A 32 -8.81 6.83 -4.36
C GLU A 32 -7.42 7.10 -3.82
N GLU A 33 -6.53 7.58 -4.68
CA GLU A 33 -5.20 7.98 -4.26
C GLU A 33 -5.29 9.16 -3.28
N ALA A 34 -4.47 9.10 -2.24
CA ALA A 34 -4.45 10.12 -1.19
C ALA A 34 -3.01 10.58 -0.96
N PRO A 35 -2.80 11.77 -0.36
CA PRO A 35 -1.45 12.26 -0.09
C PRO A 35 -0.69 11.31 0.82
N ALA A 36 0.55 11.00 0.43
CA ALA A 36 1.45 10.19 1.23
C ALA A 36 1.89 10.96 2.47
N SER A 37 1.96 10.26 3.61
CA SER A 37 2.36 10.88 4.87
C SER A 37 3.27 9.98 5.71
N THR A 38 3.05 8.67 5.67
CA THR A 38 3.83 7.70 6.44
C THR A 38 5.21 7.53 5.82
N PRO A 39 6.31 7.75 6.59
CA PRO A 39 7.66 7.55 6.07
C PRO A 39 7.93 6.10 5.67
N LYS A 40 8.70 5.93 4.60
CA LYS A 40 9.22 4.62 4.22
C LYS A 40 10.25 4.16 5.24
N GLN A 41 10.25 2.87 5.55
CA GLN A 41 11.25 2.30 6.44
C GLN A 41 12.56 2.07 5.68
N GLY A 42 13.65 2.53 6.28
CA GLY A 42 14.99 2.29 5.77
C GLY A 42 15.37 3.07 4.52
N ARG A 43 14.55 4.04 4.09
CA ARG A 43 14.89 4.90 2.96
C ARG A 43 14.08 6.20 2.97
N ALA A 44 14.49 7.14 2.13
CA ALA A 44 13.81 8.44 2.02
C ALA A 44 12.45 8.30 1.33
N GLY A 45 11.58 9.27 1.59
CA GLY A 45 10.26 9.36 0.98
C GLY A 45 9.15 8.81 1.85
N LYS A 46 7.94 8.89 1.32
CA LYS A 46 6.73 8.48 2.01
C LYS A 46 6.00 7.41 1.21
N ARG A 47 5.27 6.55 1.89
CA ARG A 47 4.53 5.46 1.26
C ARG A 47 3.35 6.00 0.46
N ALA A 48 3.16 5.49 -0.75
CA ALA A 48 1.95 5.76 -1.52
C ALA A 48 0.73 5.32 -0.72
N ARG A 49 -0.35 6.08 -0.80
CA ARG A 49 -1.54 5.89 0.03
C ARG A 49 -2.81 5.96 -0.81
N TRP A 50 -3.78 5.14 -0.44
CA TRP A 50 -5.13 5.17 -1.01
C TRP A 50 -6.15 5.12 0.11
N LEU A 51 -7.33 5.68 -0.15
CA LEU A 51 -8.49 5.54 0.72
C LEU A 51 -9.50 4.60 0.07
N GLY A 52 -10.07 3.71 0.85
CA GLY A 52 -11.09 2.77 0.39
C GLY A 52 -12.25 2.69 1.38
N ASP A 53 -13.26 1.89 1.03
CA ASP A 53 -14.45 1.69 1.85
C ASP A 53 -15.06 3.02 2.30
N LYS A 54 -15.30 3.92 1.33
CA LYS A 54 -15.88 5.26 1.58
C LYS A 54 -15.05 6.09 2.57
N GLY A 55 -13.73 5.92 2.53
CA GLY A 55 -12.81 6.66 3.42
C GLY A 55 -12.61 6.03 4.79
N ARG A 56 -13.21 4.88 5.06
CA ARG A 56 -13.07 4.20 6.36
C ARG A 56 -11.78 3.39 6.48
N ARG A 57 -11.12 3.09 5.34
CA ARG A 57 -9.86 2.35 5.31
C ARG A 57 -8.79 3.14 4.61
N VAL A 58 -7.56 2.97 5.09
CA VAL A 58 -6.34 3.53 4.49
C VAL A 58 -5.48 2.35 4.06
N TYR A 59 -5.01 2.38 2.81
CA TYR A 59 -4.07 1.39 2.29
C TYR A 59 -2.76 2.08 1.97
N GLU A 60 -1.65 1.46 2.39
CA GLU A 60 -0.32 2.00 2.12
C GLU A 60 0.56 0.94 1.48
N TRP A 61 1.38 1.38 0.54
CA TRP A 61 2.24 0.49 -0.22
C TRP A 61 3.46 0.06 0.58
N ASP A 62 3.66 -1.26 0.68
CA ASP A 62 4.89 -1.84 1.22
C ASP A 62 5.78 -2.24 0.05
N SER A 63 6.75 -1.39 -0.26
CA SER A 63 7.62 -1.60 -1.42
C SER A 63 8.60 -2.75 -1.24
N ARG A 64 8.87 -3.19 -0.02
CA ARG A 64 9.73 -4.35 0.22
C ARG A 64 9.06 -5.65 -0.16
N LYS A 65 7.76 -5.77 0.13
CA LYS A 65 7.01 -7.01 -0.10
C LYS A 65 6.10 -6.95 -1.31
N GLY A 66 5.83 -5.76 -1.85
CA GLY A 66 4.88 -5.61 -2.95
C GLY A 66 3.45 -5.86 -2.52
N GLU A 67 3.09 -5.42 -1.33
CA GLU A 67 1.79 -5.65 -0.71
C GLU A 67 1.21 -4.34 -0.19
N LEU A 68 -0.09 -4.35 0.10
CA LEU A 68 -0.76 -3.20 0.71
C LEU A 68 -1.00 -3.46 2.19
N GLU A 69 -0.53 -2.53 3.03
CA GLU A 69 -0.85 -2.50 4.45
C GLU A 69 -2.16 -1.78 4.63
N GLY A 70 -3.14 -2.41 5.26
CA GLY A 70 -4.44 -1.81 5.52
C GLY A 70 -4.56 -1.29 6.94
N TYR A 71 -5.22 -0.15 7.09
CA TYR A 71 -5.44 0.51 8.38
C TYR A 71 -6.86 1.02 8.48
N ARG A 72 -7.37 1.10 9.69
CA ARG A 72 -8.65 1.71 9.98
C ARG A 72 -8.46 3.23 10.04
N ALA A 73 -9.23 3.97 9.25
CA ALA A 73 -9.04 5.42 9.14
C ALA A 73 -9.41 6.14 10.44
N SER A 74 -10.36 5.61 11.23
CA SER A 74 -10.83 6.27 12.44
C SER A 74 -9.76 6.38 13.54
N ASP A 75 -8.87 5.39 13.64
CA ASP A 75 -7.85 5.37 14.70
C ASP A 75 -6.45 4.99 14.22
N GLY A 76 -6.28 4.70 12.93
CA GLY A 76 -4.98 4.35 12.36
C GLY A 76 -4.49 2.95 12.68
N GLN A 77 -5.31 2.11 13.30
CA GLN A 77 -4.88 0.76 13.68
C GLN A 77 -4.75 -0.15 12.47
N HIS A 78 -3.67 -0.93 12.41
CA HIS A 78 -3.44 -1.91 11.36
C HIS A 78 -4.52 -2.98 11.36
N ILE A 79 -5.06 -3.33 10.19
CA ILE A 79 -6.13 -4.32 10.05
C ILE A 79 -5.72 -5.54 9.23
N GLY A 80 -4.62 -5.47 8.53
CA GLY A 80 -4.13 -6.62 7.76
C GLY A 80 -3.29 -6.20 6.56
N VAL A 81 -2.87 -7.21 5.81
CA VAL A 81 -2.08 -7.06 4.59
C VAL A 81 -2.89 -7.60 3.42
N PHE A 82 -2.88 -6.89 2.30
CA PHE A 82 -3.74 -7.20 1.15
C PHE A 82 -2.92 -7.32 -0.12
N ASP A 83 -3.30 -8.27 -0.96
CA ASP A 83 -2.71 -8.46 -2.28
C ASP A 83 -3.25 -7.37 -3.22
N PRO A 84 -2.37 -6.57 -3.86
CA PRO A 84 -2.84 -5.49 -4.74
C PRO A 84 -3.53 -5.98 -6.01
N ALA A 85 -3.19 -7.17 -6.49
CA ALA A 85 -3.76 -7.69 -7.74
C ALA A 85 -5.17 -8.27 -7.56
N THR A 86 -5.48 -8.80 -6.37
CA THR A 86 -6.74 -9.49 -6.11
C THR A 86 -7.60 -8.84 -5.02
N GLY A 87 -6.99 -8.01 -4.16
CA GLY A 87 -7.65 -7.46 -2.98
C GLY A 87 -7.79 -8.47 -1.84
N LYS A 88 -7.27 -9.67 -2.01
CA LYS A 88 -7.37 -10.72 -1.01
C LYS A 88 -6.50 -10.39 0.21
N GLN A 89 -7.03 -10.60 1.40
CA GLN A 89 -6.26 -10.42 2.62
C GLN A 89 -5.25 -11.56 2.77
N ILE A 90 -3.97 -11.21 2.86
CA ILE A 90 -2.86 -12.16 2.92
C ILE A 90 -2.55 -12.53 4.36
N SER A 91 -2.59 -11.56 5.27
CA SER A 91 -2.32 -11.79 6.68
C SER A 91 -3.14 -10.87 7.56
N GLY A 92 -3.27 -11.22 8.82
CA GLY A 92 -4.06 -10.48 9.79
C GLY A 92 -3.35 -9.23 10.32
N PRO A 93 -4.00 -8.54 11.27
CA PRO A 93 -3.45 -7.32 11.84
C PRO A 93 -2.22 -7.59 12.71
N VAL A 94 -1.33 -6.58 12.75
CA VAL A 94 -0.20 -6.56 13.68
C VAL A 94 -0.33 -5.30 14.54
N ASN A 95 0.49 -5.23 15.60
CA ASN A 95 0.49 -4.08 16.49
C ASN A 95 1.25 -2.92 15.84
N ARG A 96 0.55 -2.19 14.95
CA ARG A 96 1.07 -1.03 14.26
C ARG A 96 -0.05 0.00 14.12
N ASN A 97 0.29 1.26 14.29
CA ASN A 97 -0.67 2.35 14.23
C ASN A 97 -0.07 3.56 13.50
N ILE A 98 -0.84 4.11 12.57
CA ILE A 98 -0.40 5.27 11.77
C ILE A 98 -1.19 6.54 12.08
N LYS A 99 -1.89 6.58 13.22
CA LYS A 99 -2.76 7.72 13.56
C LYS A 99 -2.04 9.06 13.44
N LYS A 100 -0.78 9.13 13.84
CA LYS A 100 -0.01 10.38 13.75
C LYS A 100 0.26 10.84 12.32
N TYR A 101 0.05 9.97 11.34
CA TYR A 101 0.23 10.29 9.92
C TYR A 101 -1.09 10.46 9.16
N LEU A 102 -2.19 10.36 9.84
CA LEU A 102 -3.51 10.56 9.24
C LEU A 102 -3.88 12.03 9.12
#